data_89b0be30c55d8bec472f93211760bc71
#
_entry.id   89b0be30c55d8bec472f93211760bc71
#
_cell.length_a   1.000
_cell.length_b   1.000
_cell.length_c   1.000
_cell.angle_alpha   90.00
_cell.angle_beta   90.00
_cell.angle_gamma   90.00
#
_symmetry.space_group_name_H-M   'P 1'
#
loop_
_entity.id
_entity.type
_entity.pdbx_description
1 polymer ?
#
loop_
_entity_poly.entity_id
_entity_poly.type
_entity_poly.pdbx_seq_one_letter_code
_entity_poly.pdbx_strand_id
1 'polypeptide(L)'
;MKFKLSYFAILSTILLFFSVSNTNAQAIKSFEHATTFLATNEKLESLEGYSIESERDEYIMGQGPEPGKGMMLLPSPSTKVSHQLASQAIKIDLITTLAAREGGYNTREISTLLLGEAGYLSEDDAMGIVKERDRILTSDKAAANIKTERLLNPHLLLKEVLKDPSLLLNEKIEINAQRGWRFKRSEVMPVTMDRIRQTGLRTLIATQEWEDESSKKKFYPKMINKTIINPDWLKDWHDNTAIDEANYDQFSIKDKLHPITFFIDPKTGRIDKLSTMEWDVVYGDIEIEVKFDNWQDFNGISYPMTVRMSQGGAPRWEIRRSSIEVNPDYSEETFTAPSGLSYVHDKEAAKRGWEVSQTIRMFTLSGAYRPKLNVIEIEKGIYYLSALPIDGVYTMVVEQDNGVVVIEPGMNDLKGEEIIKWIKSNIPNKPLTHIVSSHHHNDHGAGIRPYIADGAALVVHATAEAFYSAQINRPKSSIVVDALDRKMSNLSVTIIGVSPDEGYTINDSNRPVTVYPVFNGHSEDMVIAFLDNQNLLYAADLYISGVARDKRSGTVRGPNVVPYHSAISLNDTIKQFNISADNLLGSHDKDIVSYQDLINYITD
;
A
#
# COMPACT_ATOMS: atom_id res chain seq x y z
N MET A 1 64.37 -7.16 20.41
CA MET A 1 63.32 -6.56 19.59
C MET A 1 62.06 -7.42 19.66
N LYS A 2 61.48 -7.58 20.83
CA LYS A 2 60.23 -8.33 21.07
C LYS A 2 59.57 -7.82 22.36
N PHE A 3 59.03 -6.59 22.38
CA PHE A 3 58.21 -6.08 23.51
C PHE A 3 57.49 -4.80 23.17
N LYS A 4 56.85 -4.71 21.96
CA LYS A 4 56.00 -3.54 21.63
C LYS A 4 54.63 -3.91 21.02
N LEU A 5 54.27 -5.21 20.93
CA LEU A 5 52.95 -5.60 20.36
C LEU A 5 51.85 -5.85 21.37
N SER A 6 52.16 -5.98 22.66
CA SER A 6 51.14 -6.30 23.67
C SER A 6 50.42 -5.11 24.28
N TYR A 7 50.95 -3.91 24.19
CA TYR A 7 50.31 -2.69 24.74
C TYR A 7 49.19 -2.14 23.88
N PHE A 8 49.28 -2.26 22.55
CA PHE A 8 48.24 -1.77 21.63
C PHE A 8 46.97 -2.66 21.65
N ALA A 9 47.12 -3.98 21.84
CA ALA A 9 45.99 -4.88 21.91
C ALA A 9 45.21 -4.73 23.24
N ILE A 10 45.90 -4.46 24.33
CA ILE A 10 45.27 -4.23 25.64
C ILE A 10 44.55 -2.87 25.67
N LEU A 11 45.12 -1.83 25.09
CA LEU A 11 44.46 -0.50 25.01
C LEU A 11 43.22 -0.51 24.13
N SER A 12 43.23 -1.21 22.99
CA SER A 12 42.06 -1.35 22.12
C SER A 12 40.94 -2.18 22.76
N THR A 13 41.29 -3.22 23.52
CA THR A 13 40.31 -4.06 24.27
C THR A 13 39.70 -3.28 25.44
N ILE A 14 40.49 -2.48 26.16
CA ILE A 14 40.01 -1.64 27.26
C ILE A 14 39.15 -0.51 26.74
N LEU A 15 39.51 0.13 25.61
CA LEU A 15 38.68 1.15 24.94
C LEU A 15 37.36 0.59 24.42
N LEU A 16 37.33 -0.64 23.90
CA LEU A 16 36.10 -1.35 23.51
C LEU A 16 35.22 -1.66 24.75
N PHE A 17 35.77 -2.14 25.85
CA PHE A 17 35.01 -2.38 27.08
C PHE A 17 34.46 -1.09 27.70
N PHE A 18 35.19 0.01 27.68
CA PHE A 18 34.70 1.31 28.17
C PHE A 18 33.66 1.94 27.23
N SER A 19 33.72 1.71 25.93
CA SER A 19 32.71 2.18 24.98
C SER A 19 31.41 1.39 25.10
N VAL A 20 31.48 0.09 25.24
CA VAL A 20 30.30 -0.79 25.43
C VAL A 20 29.61 -0.51 26.76
N SER A 21 30.35 -0.28 27.86
CA SER A 21 29.75 0.09 29.15
C SER A 21 29.10 1.47 29.15
N ASN A 22 29.64 2.43 28.42
CA ASN A 22 29.09 3.78 28.31
C ASN A 22 27.82 3.84 27.43
N THR A 23 27.76 3.09 26.34
CA THR A 23 26.58 3.03 25.46
C THR A 23 25.39 2.38 26.15
N ASN A 24 25.62 1.32 26.95
CA ASN A 24 24.57 0.69 27.75
C ASN A 24 24.00 1.64 28.82
N ALA A 25 24.87 2.35 29.53
CA ALA A 25 24.44 3.33 30.53
C ALA A 25 23.63 4.47 29.91
N GLN A 26 23.98 4.92 28.71
CA GLN A 26 23.26 5.97 28.01
C GLN A 26 21.87 5.48 27.53
N ALA A 27 21.77 4.27 26.99
CA ALA A 27 20.49 3.69 26.55
C ALA A 27 19.50 3.55 27.72
N ILE A 28 19.97 3.03 28.87
CA ILE A 28 19.18 2.92 30.08
C ILE A 28 18.70 4.29 30.56
N LYS A 29 19.61 5.29 30.63
CA LYS A 29 19.27 6.64 31.05
C LYS A 29 18.22 7.28 30.12
N SER A 30 18.37 7.12 28.82
CA SER A 30 17.42 7.66 27.84
C SER A 30 16.05 6.98 27.95
N PHE A 31 16.04 5.66 28.18
CA PHE A 31 14.81 4.91 28.44
C PHE A 31 14.10 5.38 29.72
N GLU A 32 14.84 5.50 30.85
CA GLU A 32 14.30 6.01 32.11
C GLU A 32 13.75 7.45 31.96
N HIS A 33 14.43 8.29 31.19
CA HIS A 33 13.99 9.65 30.94
C HIS A 33 12.69 9.68 30.12
N ALA A 34 12.57 8.84 29.08
CA ALA A 34 11.37 8.70 28.28
C ALA A 34 10.18 8.15 29.09
N THR A 35 10.41 7.13 29.90
CA THR A 35 9.35 6.57 30.74
C THR A 35 8.87 7.58 31.77
N THR A 36 9.78 8.33 32.41
CA THR A 36 9.44 9.39 33.36
C THR A 36 8.63 10.51 32.73
N PHE A 37 8.91 10.85 31.46
CA PHE A 37 8.11 11.83 30.72
C PHE A 37 6.70 11.32 30.45
N LEU A 38 6.54 10.04 30.07
CA LEU A 38 5.21 9.49 29.77
C LEU A 38 4.35 9.36 31.02
N ALA A 39 4.90 8.79 32.09
CA ALA A 39 4.24 8.57 33.36
C ALA A 39 5.21 8.04 34.41
N THR A 40 4.78 7.89 35.66
CA THR A 40 5.49 7.03 36.60
C THR A 40 5.42 5.56 36.17
N ASN A 41 6.41 4.74 36.55
CA ASN A 41 6.39 3.31 36.24
C ASN A 41 5.11 2.64 36.76
N GLU A 42 4.65 2.98 37.97
CA GLU A 42 3.41 2.47 38.55
C GLU A 42 2.19 2.76 37.64
N LYS A 43 2.10 3.98 37.09
CA LYS A 43 1.04 4.38 36.20
C LYS A 43 1.09 3.63 34.86
N LEU A 44 2.29 3.45 34.27
CA LEU A 44 2.47 2.68 33.04
C LEU A 44 2.15 1.19 33.27
N GLU A 45 2.56 0.62 34.41
CA GLU A 45 2.24 -0.76 34.77
C GLU A 45 0.74 -0.97 34.97
N SER A 46 0.05 0.01 35.58
CA SER A 46 -1.40 0.00 35.83
C SER A 46 -2.25 0.35 34.61
N LEU A 47 -1.66 0.66 33.47
CA LEU A 47 -2.40 0.89 32.23
C LEU A 47 -3.02 -0.42 31.74
N GLU A 48 -4.34 -0.53 31.80
CA GLU A 48 -5.11 -1.71 31.38
C GLU A 48 -5.72 -1.57 29.98
N GLY A 49 -5.86 -0.32 29.51
CA GLY A 49 -6.38 -0.02 28.19
C GLY A 49 -6.56 1.48 27.95
N TYR A 50 -7.01 1.80 26.75
CA TYR A 50 -7.35 3.17 26.37
C TYR A 50 -8.40 3.19 25.26
N SER A 51 -9.17 4.28 25.21
CA SER A 51 -10.02 4.62 24.09
C SER A 51 -9.57 5.97 23.53
N ILE A 52 -9.31 6.04 22.23
CA ILE A 52 -8.81 7.23 21.54
C ILE A 52 -9.76 7.58 20.40
N GLU A 53 -10.29 8.80 20.41
CA GLU A 53 -11.02 9.35 19.28
C GLU A 53 -10.14 10.34 18.50
N SER A 54 -10.24 10.32 17.19
CA SER A 54 -9.39 11.13 16.32
C SER A 54 -10.00 11.34 14.93
N GLU A 55 -9.50 12.36 14.24
CA GLU A 55 -9.53 12.45 12.78
C GLU A 55 -8.24 11.88 12.21
N ARG A 56 -8.30 11.26 11.04
CA ARG A 56 -7.14 10.71 10.37
C ARG A 56 -7.16 11.00 8.89
N ASP A 57 -6.03 11.48 8.39
CA ASP A 57 -5.73 11.53 6.98
C ASP A 57 -4.76 10.40 6.64
N GLU A 58 -5.12 9.59 5.65
CA GLU A 58 -4.28 8.50 5.13
C GLU A 58 -3.83 8.83 3.72
N TYR A 59 -2.52 8.75 3.49
CA TYR A 59 -1.88 9.03 2.21
C TYR A 59 -1.42 7.70 1.60
N ILE A 60 -1.99 7.34 0.44
CA ILE A 60 -1.71 6.07 -0.22
C ILE A 60 -0.76 6.30 -1.38
N MET A 61 0.45 5.80 -1.23
CA MET A 61 1.45 5.82 -2.29
C MET A 61 1.10 4.81 -3.38
N GLY A 62 1.54 5.10 -4.62
CA GLY A 62 1.33 4.21 -5.74
C GLY A 62 -0.12 4.14 -6.23
N GLN A 63 -0.92 5.16 -5.91
CA GLN A 63 -2.29 5.35 -6.40
C GLN A 63 -2.47 6.76 -6.98
N GLY A 64 -1.37 7.41 -7.31
CA GLY A 64 -1.37 8.70 -7.97
C GLY A 64 -1.57 8.58 -9.49
N PRO A 65 -1.80 9.70 -10.20
CA PRO A 65 -1.99 9.68 -11.64
C PRO A 65 -0.71 9.42 -12.44
N GLU A 66 0.46 9.73 -11.87
CA GLU A 66 1.78 9.58 -12.52
C GLU A 66 2.59 8.44 -11.89
N PRO A 67 3.32 7.65 -12.70
CA PRO A 67 4.18 6.58 -12.19
C PRO A 67 5.18 7.08 -11.13
N GLY A 68 5.08 6.49 -9.93
CA GLY A 68 5.96 6.82 -8.81
C GLY A 68 5.78 8.21 -8.22
N LYS A 69 4.73 8.94 -8.60
CA LYS A 69 4.43 10.28 -8.10
C LYS A 69 2.98 10.40 -7.66
N GLY A 70 2.78 11.32 -6.71
CA GLY A 70 1.47 11.58 -6.16
C GLY A 70 1.00 10.51 -5.18
N MET A 71 -0.01 10.86 -4.43
CA MET A 71 -0.60 10.02 -3.40
C MET A 71 -2.11 10.28 -3.39
N MET A 72 -2.87 9.22 -3.22
CA MET A 72 -4.29 9.38 -2.96
C MET A 72 -4.50 9.70 -1.47
N LEU A 73 -5.30 10.71 -1.16
CA LEU A 73 -5.69 11.03 0.22
C LEU A 73 -7.05 10.43 0.52
N LEU A 74 -7.11 9.69 1.62
CA LEU A 74 -8.34 9.19 2.23
C LEU A 74 -8.54 9.84 3.59
N PRO A 75 -9.42 10.84 3.70
CA PRO A 75 -9.77 11.41 4.97
C PRO A 75 -10.72 10.48 5.73
N SER A 76 -10.45 10.30 7.01
CA SER A 76 -11.35 9.65 7.97
C SER A 76 -11.73 10.66 9.04
N PRO A 77 -12.89 11.30 8.93
CA PRO A 77 -13.32 12.36 9.86
C PRO A 77 -13.64 11.81 11.25
N SER A 78 -13.81 10.51 11.40
CA SER A 78 -14.01 9.87 12.69
C SER A 78 -13.27 8.54 12.72
N THR A 79 -12.40 8.40 13.72
CA THR A 79 -11.72 7.14 14.04
C THR A 79 -11.75 6.95 15.54
N LYS A 80 -12.19 5.78 15.99
CA LYS A 80 -12.14 5.39 17.40
C LYS A 80 -11.30 4.12 17.53
N VAL A 81 -10.27 4.17 18.36
CA VAL A 81 -9.45 3.01 18.71
C VAL A 81 -9.70 2.66 20.16
N SER A 82 -10.21 1.46 20.40
CA SER A 82 -10.40 0.88 21.74
C SER A 82 -9.40 -0.26 21.93
N HIS A 83 -8.61 -0.21 22.99
CA HIS A 83 -7.58 -1.21 23.27
C HIS A 83 -7.68 -1.73 24.69
N GLN A 84 -7.84 -3.02 24.88
CA GLN A 84 -7.79 -3.73 26.16
C GLN A 84 -6.52 -4.59 26.20
N LEU A 85 -5.58 -4.22 27.06
CA LEU A 85 -4.23 -4.82 27.08
C LEU A 85 -4.22 -6.24 27.62
N ALA A 86 -5.05 -6.55 28.60
CA ALA A 86 -5.10 -7.88 29.25
C ALA A 86 -5.52 -8.99 28.25
N SER A 87 -6.49 -8.72 27.43
CA SER A 87 -7.00 -9.63 26.39
C SER A 87 -6.27 -9.48 25.05
N GLN A 88 -5.35 -8.52 24.92
CA GLN A 88 -4.75 -8.13 23.65
C GLN A 88 -5.80 -7.82 22.56
N ALA A 89 -6.90 -7.20 22.97
CA ALA A 89 -8.00 -6.87 22.08
C ALA A 89 -7.90 -5.41 21.63
N ILE A 90 -8.02 -5.20 20.31
CA ILE A 90 -8.04 -3.88 19.69
C ILE A 90 -9.25 -3.80 18.77
N LYS A 91 -10.07 -2.75 18.95
CA LYS A 91 -11.13 -2.42 18.03
C LYS A 91 -10.86 -1.06 17.40
N ILE A 92 -10.94 -0.99 16.08
CA ILE A 92 -10.73 0.22 15.29
C ILE A 92 -12.00 0.46 14.49
N ASP A 93 -12.79 1.43 14.91
CA ASP A 93 -13.97 1.89 14.18
C ASP A 93 -13.59 3.17 13.43
N LEU A 94 -13.83 3.22 12.13
CA LEU A 94 -13.54 4.40 11.34
C LEU A 94 -14.64 4.68 10.33
N ILE A 95 -14.89 5.97 10.13
CA ILE A 95 -15.70 6.49 9.03
C ILE A 95 -14.71 7.12 8.05
N THR A 96 -14.66 6.61 6.83
CA THR A 96 -13.81 7.17 5.78
C THR A 96 -14.65 7.66 4.62
N THR A 97 -14.16 8.69 3.93
CA THR A 97 -14.83 9.25 2.77
C THR A 97 -14.02 8.93 1.53
N LEU A 98 -14.58 8.09 0.68
CA LEU A 98 -14.02 7.78 -0.63
C LEU A 98 -14.60 8.72 -1.68
N ALA A 99 -13.74 9.26 -2.53
CA ALA A 99 -14.22 9.89 -3.75
C ALA A 99 -14.81 8.81 -4.66
N ALA A 100 -16.10 8.91 -4.95
CA ALA A 100 -16.68 8.03 -5.95
C ALA A 100 -16.06 8.32 -7.32
N ARG A 101 -15.73 7.28 -8.08
CA ARG A 101 -15.16 7.36 -9.43
C ARG A 101 -16.00 8.26 -10.38
N GLU A 102 -17.28 8.42 -10.07
CA GLU A 102 -18.27 9.11 -10.89
C GLU A 102 -18.70 10.50 -10.34
N GLY A 103 -17.92 11.07 -9.43
CA GLY A 103 -18.18 12.41 -8.88
C GLY A 103 -19.23 12.40 -7.76
N GLY A 104 -18.84 12.11 -6.58
CA GLY A 104 -19.59 12.11 -5.32
C GLY A 104 -18.67 11.70 -4.20
N TYR A 105 -19.19 11.63 -2.97
CA TYR A 105 -18.53 11.01 -1.84
C TYR A 105 -19.37 9.86 -1.37
N ASN A 106 -18.71 8.74 -1.15
CA ASN A 106 -19.28 7.62 -0.43
C ASN A 106 -18.65 7.58 0.96
N THR A 107 -19.45 7.69 1.97
CA THR A 107 -19.03 7.46 3.35
C THR A 107 -19.06 5.96 3.59
N ARG A 108 -17.99 5.45 4.19
CA ARG A 108 -17.81 4.04 4.47
C ARG A 108 -17.52 3.87 5.93
N GLU A 109 -18.28 3.00 6.60
CA GLU A 109 -18.04 2.60 7.97
C GLU A 109 -17.27 1.29 7.99
N ILE A 110 -16.15 1.26 8.69
CA ILE A 110 -15.26 0.10 8.78
C ILE A 110 -14.95 -0.16 10.25
N SER A 111 -15.23 -1.37 10.72
CA SER A 111 -14.83 -1.84 12.05
C SER A 111 -13.83 -2.99 11.91
N THR A 112 -12.65 -2.81 12.46
CA THR A 112 -11.60 -3.85 12.57
C THR A 112 -11.50 -4.30 14.00
N LEU A 113 -11.69 -5.59 14.26
CA LEU A 113 -11.52 -6.20 15.57
C LEU A 113 -10.33 -7.16 15.54
N LEU A 114 -9.37 -6.95 16.42
CA LEU A 114 -8.21 -7.81 16.64
C LEU A 114 -8.32 -8.44 18.03
N LEU A 115 -8.22 -9.77 18.11
CA LEU A 115 -8.26 -10.53 19.36
C LEU A 115 -6.99 -11.40 19.43
N GLY A 116 -5.96 -10.91 20.10
CA GLY A 116 -4.63 -11.48 19.98
C GLY A 116 -4.15 -11.50 18.52
N GLU A 117 -3.93 -12.69 17.96
CA GLU A 117 -3.52 -12.82 16.56
C GLU A 117 -4.70 -12.96 15.56
N ALA A 118 -5.93 -13.07 16.06
CA ALA A 118 -7.12 -13.16 15.23
C ALA A 118 -7.60 -11.77 14.80
N GLY A 119 -8.07 -11.67 13.56
CA GLY A 119 -8.60 -10.43 13.01
C GLY A 119 -9.95 -10.62 12.33
N TYR A 120 -10.83 -9.66 12.53
CA TYR A 120 -12.16 -9.59 11.94
C TYR A 120 -12.40 -8.20 11.37
N LEU A 121 -13.16 -8.13 10.30
CA LEU A 121 -13.53 -6.90 9.64
C LEU A 121 -15.04 -6.90 9.44
N SER A 122 -15.69 -5.84 9.86
CA SER A 122 -17.05 -5.51 9.49
C SER A 122 -17.02 -4.26 8.65
N GLU A 123 -17.63 -4.29 7.49
CA GLU A 123 -17.52 -3.24 6.51
C GLU A 123 -18.86 -3.03 5.83
N ASP A 124 -19.36 -1.79 5.92
CA ASP A 124 -20.46 -1.32 5.10
C ASP A 124 -19.92 -0.88 3.74
N ASP A 125 -20.42 -1.48 2.68
CA ASP A 125 -19.95 -1.18 1.33
C ASP A 125 -20.68 0.04 0.79
N ALA A 126 -19.99 1.17 0.86
CA ALA A 126 -20.46 2.44 0.32
C ALA A 126 -20.68 2.44 -1.20
N MET A 127 -20.16 1.45 -1.93
CA MET A 127 -20.41 1.32 -3.37
C MET A 127 -21.71 0.56 -3.67
N GLY A 128 -22.42 0.05 -2.66
CA GLY A 128 -23.69 -0.67 -2.81
C GLY A 128 -23.56 -2.04 -3.47
N ILE A 129 -22.35 -2.52 -3.70
CA ILE A 129 -22.06 -3.81 -4.35
C ILE A 129 -22.18 -4.95 -3.34
N VAL A 130 -21.88 -4.68 -2.08
CA VAL A 130 -21.85 -5.65 -1.02
C VAL A 130 -22.66 -5.12 0.16
N LYS A 131 -23.69 -5.83 0.58
CA LYS A 131 -24.34 -5.59 1.88
C LYS A 131 -23.34 -5.91 2.99
N GLU A 132 -23.48 -5.21 4.13
CA GLU A 132 -22.77 -5.45 5.38
C GLU A 132 -22.18 -6.87 5.49
N ARG A 133 -20.86 -6.99 5.56
CA ARG A 133 -20.19 -8.29 5.61
C ARG A 133 -19.16 -8.32 6.71
N ASP A 134 -19.49 -9.12 7.70
CA ASP A 134 -18.48 -9.61 8.61
C ASP A 134 -17.58 -10.64 7.91
N ARG A 135 -16.27 -10.46 8.02
CA ARG A 135 -15.29 -11.38 7.43
C ARG A 135 -14.05 -11.51 8.30
N ILE A 136 -13.33 -12.60 8.09
CA ILE A 136 -12.05 -12.83 8.71
C ILE A 136 -10.99 -12.00 7.97
N LEU A 137 -10.15 -11.28 8.71
CA LEU A 137 -8.90 -10.72 8.18
C LEU A 137 -7.88 -11.84 7.98
N THR A 138 -7.10 -11.76 6.91
CA THR A 138 -5.93 -12.62 6.75
C THR A 138 -4.90 -12.34 7.85
N SER A 139 -4.11 -13.36 8.22
CA SER A 139 -3.18 -13.26 9.34
C SER A 139 -2.09 -12.19 9.14
N ASP A 140 -1.68 -11.95 7.90
CA ASP A 140 -0.78 -10.85 7.55
C ASP A 140 -1.40 -9.47 7.84
N LYS A 141 -2.68 -9.28 7.55
CA LYS A 141 -3.37 -8.03 7.84
C LYS A 141 -3.61 -7.81 9.32
N ALA A 142 -3.99 -8.85 10.04
CA ALA A 142 -4.11 -8.78 11.49
C ALA A 142 -2.76 -8.38 12.12
N ALA A 143 -1.67 -9.05 11.73
CA ALA A 143 -0.32 -8.75 12.20
C ALA A 143 0.13 -7.31 11.87
N ALA A 144 -0.13 -6.85 10.66
CA ALA A 144 0.23 -5.51 10.22
C ALA A 144 -0.57 -4.41 10.94
N ASN A 145 -1.86 -4.63 11.26
CA ASN A 145 -2.63 -3.71 12.08
C ASN A 145 -2.10 -3.64 13.52
N ILE A 146 -1.78 -4.78 14.15
CA ILE A 146 -1.19 -4.82 15.48
C ILE A 146 0.13 -4.06 15.51
N LYS A 147 1.02 -4.32 14.55
CA LYS A 147 2.31 -3.62 14.40
C LYS A 147 2.09 -2.10 14.33
N THR A 148 1.16 -1.68 13.52
CA THR A 148 0.87 -0.25 13.33
C THR A 148 0.37 0.41 14.62
N GLU A 149 -0.59 -0.19 15.31
CA GLU A 149 -1.11 0.37 16.57
C GLU A 149 -0.03 0.44 17.65
N ARG A 150 0.92 -0.50 17.68
CA ARG A 150 2.08 -0.43 18.59
C ARG A 150 2.97 0.77 18.27
N LEU A 151 3.26 1.04 17.00
CA LEU A 151 4.09 2.19 16.58
C LEU A 151 3.40 3.54 16.86
N LEU A 152 2.07 3.61 16.75
CA LEU A 152 1.31 4.83 17.02
C LEU A 152 1.19 5.17 18.53
N ASN A 153 1.49 4.20 19.40
CA ASN A 153 1.32 4.32 20.85
C ASN A 153 2.58 3.88 21.60
N PRO A 154 3.57 4.78 21.80
CA PRO A 154 4.85 4.46 22.40
C PRO A 154 4.75 3.90 23.82
N HIS A 155 3.65 4.17 24.55
CA HIS A 155 3.36 3.58 25.86
C HIS A 155 3.40 2.06 25.86
N LEU A 156 2.86 1.43 24.79
CA LEU A 156 2.82 -0.03 24.64
C LEU A 156 4.22 -0.61 24.59
N LEU A 157 5.08 0.01 23.78
CA LEU A 157 6.46 -0.42 23.57
C LEU A 157 7.28 -0.25 24.86
N LEU A 158 7.15 0.88 25.56
CA LEU A 158 7.88 1.10 26.82
C LEU A 158 7.36 0.19 27.93
N LYS A 159 6.04 -0.07 27.99
CA LYS A 159 5.47 -1.03 28.94
C LYS A 159 5.99 -2.47 28.70
N GLU A 160 6.21 -2.86 27.43
CA GLU A 160 6.85 -4.13 27.11
C GLU A 160 8.28 -4.23 27.67
N VAL A 161 9.07 -3.15 27.53
CA VAL A 161 10.44 -3.10 28.09
C VAL A 161 10.44 -3.10 29.61
N LEU A 162 9.48 -2.44 30.29
CA LEU A 162 9.36 -2.51 31.75
C LEU A 162 9.09 -3.93 32.23
N LYS A 163 8.32 -4.72 31.47
CA LYS A 163 8.04 -6.13 31.76
C LYS A 163 9.22 -7.05 31.43
N ASP A 164 9.94 -6.75 30.36
CA ASP A 164 11.10 -7.51 29.89
C ASP A 164 12.24 -6.56 29.50
N PRO A 165 13.11 -6.18 30.47
CA PRO A 165 14.26 -5.31 30.22
C PRO A 165 15.27 -5.85 29.19
N SER A 166 15.23 -7.15 28.85
CA SER A 166 16.11 -7.71 27.82
C SER A 166 15.77 -7.25 26.41
N LEU A 167 14.63 -6.60 26.24
CA LEU A 167 14.25 -5.95 24.98
C LEU A 167 15.04 -4.67 24.71
N LEU A 168 15.58 -4.01 25.75
CA LEU A 168 16.41 -2.81 25.57
C LEU A 168 17.76 -3.23 24.97
N LEU A 169 18.09 -2.64 23.82
CA LEU A 169 19.33 -2.94 23.13
C LEU A 169 20.48 -2.09 23.63
N ASN A 170 21.62 -2.73 23.85
CA ASN A 170 22.83 -2.12 24.42
C ASN A 170 23.65 -1.33 23.40
N GLU A 171 23.33 -1.45 22.11
CA GLU A 171 24.05 -0.80 21.04
C GLU A 171 23.15 0.24 20.37
N LYS A 172 23.73 1.39 20.07
CA LYS A 172 23.10 2.37 19.17
C LYS A 172 23.01 1.68 17.80
N ILE A 173 21.81 1.29 17.42
CA ILE A 173 21.59 0.79 16.07
C ILE A 173 21.67 2.00 15.16
N GLU A 174 22.80 2.16 14.49
CA GLU A 174 22.84 3.02 13.33
C GLU A 174 21.89 2.38 12.32
N ILE A 175 20.71 2.97 12.18
CA ILE A 175 19.87 2.75 10.99
C ILE A 175 20.73 3.29 9.86
N ASN A 176 21.58 2.41 9.35
CA ASN A 176 22.67 2.77 8.46
C ASN A 176 22.17 3.54 7.24
N ALA A 177 23.02 4.36 6.65
CA ALA A 177 22.76 5.21 5.51
C ALA A 177 22.25 4.51 4.23
N GLN A 178 22.07 3.19 4.25
CA GLN A 178 21.28 2.39 3.32
C GLN A 178 19.82 2.27 3.80
N ARG A 179 19.24 3.37 4.19
CA ARG A 179 17.84 3.46 4.68
C ARG A 179 16.81 3.21 3.58
N GLY A 180 17.05 2.26 2.69
CA GLY A 180 16.12 1.89 1.67
C GLY A 180 15.73 3.05 0.73
N TRP A 181 14.62 2.91 0.06
CA TRP A 181 14.07 3.94 -0.82
C TRP A 181 13.63 5.17 -0.02
N ARG A 182 14.04 6.36 -0.48
CA ARG A 182 13.53 7.65 0.00
C ARG A 182 12.91 8.41 -1.15
N PHE A 183 11.70 8.86 -0.92
CA PHE A 183 10.99 9.71 -1.88
C PHE A 183 11.63 11.09 -1.95
N LYS A 184 11.80 11.59 -3.16
CA LYS A 184 12.14 12.99 -3.35
C LYS A 184 10.91 13.85 -3.06
N ARG A 185 11.14 15.04 -2.52
CA ARG A 185 10.05 15.99 -2.19
C ARG A 185 9.12 16.25 -3.38
N SER A 186 9.64 16.25 -4.61
CA SER A 186 8.86 16.42 -5.84
C SER A 186 8.01 15.20 -6.23
N GLU A 187 8.27 14.03 -5.61
CA GLU A 187 7.56 12.77 -5.90
C GLU A 187 6.40 12.53 -4.93
N VAL A 188 6.36 13.30 -3.83
CA VAL A 188 5.41 13.07 -2.73
C VAL A 188 4.38 14.18 -2.73
N MET A 189 3.31 13.99 -3.47
CA MET A 189 2.27 15.01 -3.58
C MET A 189 0.88 14.43 -3.40
N PRO A 190 0.19 14.77 -2.29
CA PRO A 190 -1.16 14.27 -2.06
C PRO A 190 -2.14 14.90 -3.05
N VAL A 191 -2.87 14.03 -3.70
CA VAL A 191 -3.98 14.38 -4.58
C VAL A 191 -5.28 14.08 -3.84
N THR A 192 -6.10 15.10 -3.59
CA THR A 192 -7.43 14.90 -3.01
C THR A 192 -8.50 15.38 -3.97
N MET A 193 -9.59 14.63 -4.05
CA MET A 193 -10.77 15.09 -4.79
C MET A 193 -11.37 16.36 -4.15
N ASP A 194 -11.21 16.57 -2.85
CA ASP A 194 -11.63 17.81 -2.19
C ASP A 194 -10.76 19.00 -2.58
N ARG A 195 -9.46 18.83 -2.68
CA ARG A 195 -8.59 19.88 -3.21
C ARG A 195 -8.89 20.17 -4.68
N ILE A 196 -9.18 19.15 -5.46
CA ILE A 196 -9.71 19.32 -6.83
C ILE A 196 -10.94 20.22 -6.80
N ARG A 197 -11.87 20.02 -5.87
CA ARG A 197 -13.08 20.83 -5.72
C ARG A 197 -12.80 22.23 -5.20
N GLN A 198 -11.98 22.37 -4.18
CA GLN A 198 -11.65 23.65 -3.54
C GLN A 198 -10.82 24.56 -4.46
N THR A 199 -10.02 24.01 -5.33
CA THR A 199 -9.16 24.77 -6.26
C THR A 199 -9.84 25.10 -7.60
N GLY A 200 -11.11 24.75 -7.76
CA GLY A 200 -11.81 24.92 -9.05
C GLY A 200 -11.35 23.96 -10.14
N LEU A 201 -10.54 22.97 -9.79
CA LEU A 201 -9.99 22.00 -10.74
C LEU A 201 -11.08 21.15 -11.40
N ARG A 202 -12.22 20.97 -10.73
CA ARG A 202 -13.42 20.38 -11.34
C ARG A 202 -13.88 21.16 -12.56
N THR A 203 -13.70 22.48 -12.54
CA THR A 203 -13.95 23.35 -13.68
C THR A 203 -12.91 23.12 -14.79
N LEU A 204 -11.66 22.90 -14.45
CA LEU A 204 -10.60 22.60 -15.43
C LEU A 204 -10.74 21.19 -16.05
N ILE A 205 -11.14 20.20 -15.27
CA ILE A 205 -11.51 18.86 -15.77
C ILE A 205 -12.74 18.95 -16.66
N ALA A 206 -13.71 19.79 -16.30
CA ALA A 206 -14.96 19.99 -17.06
C ALA A 206 -14.80 20.90 -18.28
N THR A 207 -13.73 21.67 -18.42
CA THR A 207 -13.55 22.65 -19.50
C THR A 207 -12.76 22.12 -20.70
N GLN A 208 -12.18 20.93 -20.65
CA GLN A 208 -11.72 20.26 -21.88
C GLN A 208 -12.90 19.56 -22.55
N GLU A 209 -13.64 20.34 -23.31
CA GLU A 209 -14.68 19.83 -24.19
C GLU A 209 -14.03 19.28 -25.46
N TRP A 210 -14.33 18.04 -25.78
CA TRP A 210 -14.10 17.49 -27.10
C TRP A 210 -15.42 17.49 -27.85
N GLU A 211 -15.42 18.12 -29.02
CA GLU A 211 -16.50 17.92 -29.98
C GLU A 211 -16.15 16.66 -30.81
N ASP A 212 -16.91 15.61 -30.65
CA ASP A 212 -16.88 14.51 -31.60
C ASP A 212 -17.78 14.82 -32.80
N GLU A 213 -17.68 14.01 -33.86
CA GLU A 213 -18.49 14.14 -35.08
C GLU A 213 -20.01 14.13 -34.82
N SER A 214 -20.45 13.72 -33.64
CA SER A 214 -21.87 13.70 -33.23
C SER A 214 -22.31 14.91 -32.44
N SER A 215 -21.47 15.95 -32.30
CA SER A 215 -21.73 17.18 -31.52
C SER A 215 -22.03 16.95 -30.04
N LYS A 216 -21.72 15.80 -29.49
CA LYS A 216 -21.79 15.52 -28.03
C LYS A 216 -20.52 16.01 -27.41
N LYS A 217 -20.60 17.01 -26.55
CA LYS A 217 -19.49 17.48 -25.73
C LYS A 217 -19.01 16.38 -24.81
N LYS A 218 -17.77 15.93 -24.97
CA LYS A 218 -17.12 14.97 -24.08
C LYS A 218 -16.12 15.69 -23.21
N PHE A 219 -16.17 15.40 -21.93
CA PHE A 219 -15.24 15.93 -20.97
C PHE A 219 -14.14 14.91 -20.73
N TYR A 220 -12.91 15.24 -21.13
CA TYR A 220 -11.75 14.48 -20.74
C TYR A 220 -11.10 15.15 -19.53
N PRO A 221 -10.83 14.43 -18.45
CA PRO A 221 -9.96 14.95 -17.42
C PRO A 221 -8.58 15.15 -18.07
N LYS A 222 -8.21 16.42 -18.30
CA LYS A 222 -6.81 16.71 -18.57
C LYS A 222 -6.04 16.26 -17.36
N MET A 223 -5.00 15.44 -17.60
CA MET A 223 -4.18 14.92 -16.54
C MET A 223 -3.79 16.03 -15.58
N ILE A 224 -4.15 15.82 -14.35
CA ILE A 224 -4.23 16.83 -13.28
C ILE A 224 -2.84 17.21 -12.75
N ASN A 225 -1.79 16.80 -13.42
CA ASN A 225 -0.42 16.78 -12.97
C ASN A 225 0.19 18.10 -12.56
N LYS A 226 -0.34 19.20 -12.98
CA LYS A 226 0.31 20.49 -12.72
C LYS A 226 -0.36 21.34 -11.65
N THR A 227 -1.56 20.99 -11.20
CA THR A 227 -2.39 21.92 -10.43
C THR A 227 -2.87 21.40 -9.07
N ILE A 228 -2.68 20.11 -8.77
CA ILE A 228 -3.18 19.49 -7.54
C ILE A 228 -2.19 19.60 -6.39
N ILE A 229 -0.99 20.04 -6.70
CA ILE A 229 0.09 20.10 -5.75
C ILE A 229 -0.03 21.40 -4.98
N ASN A 230 -0.26 21.30 -3.66
CA ASN A 230 0.06 22.40 -2.78
C ASN A 230 1.51 22.25 -2.29
N PRO A 231 2.50 22.92 -2.90
CA PRO A 231 3.89 22.89 -2.47
C PRO A 231 4.05 23.33 -1.01
N ASP A 232 3.16 24.23 -0.55
CA ASP A 232 3.18 24.76 0.81
C ASP A 232 2.81 23.68 1.82
N TRP A 233 1.80 22.84 1.55
CA TRP A 233 1.43 21.76 2.46
C TRP A 233 2.59 20.74 2.65
N LEU A 234 3.25 20.34 1.57
CA LEU A 234 4.37 19.40 1.66
C LEU A 234 5.59 20.03 2.34
N LYS A 235 5.82 21.33 2.10
CA LYS A 235 6.80 22.11 2.82
C LYS A 235 6.48 22.13 4.31
N ASP A 236 5.23 22.46 4.65
CA ASP A 236 4.76 22.49 6.04
C ASP A 236 4.87 21.11 6.71
N TRP A 237 4.55 20.03 6.00
CA TRP A 237 4.78 18.67 6.49
C TRP A 237 6.25 18.43 6.84
N HIS A 238 7.17 18.74 5.93
CA HIS A 238 8.60 18.54 6.15
C HIS A 238 9.18 19.49 7.19
N ASP A 239 8.85 20.78 7.12
CA ASP A 239 9.39 21.79 8.03
C ASP A 239 8.90 21.56 9.47
N ASN A 240 7.65 21.15 9.66
CA ASN A 240 7.07 20.86 10.97
C ASN A 240 7.41 19.45 11.50
N THR A 241 7.96 18.56 10.69
CA THR A 241 8.29 17.20 11.11
C THR A 241 9.79 16.91 11.10
N ALA A 242 10.63 17.79 10.55
CA ALA A 242 12.07 17.61 10.55
C ALA A 242 12.61 17.72 11.98
N ILE A 243 13.37 16.72 12.43
CA ILE A 243 14.16 16.77 13.64
C ILE A 243 15.63 16.61 13.29
N ASP A 244 16.49 17.36 13.97
CA ASP A 244 17.94 17.15 13.91
C ASP A 244 18.33 16.03 14.87
N GLU A 245 18.40 14.82 14.37
CA GLU A 245 18.65 13.60 15.14
C GLU A 245 19.94 13.65 15.97
N ALA A 246 20.92 14.47 15.56
CA ALA A 246 22.18 14.64 16.29
C ALA A 246 21.98 15.30 17.65
N ASN A 247 20.88 16.03 17.83
CA ASN A 247 20.55 16.72 19.08
C ASN A 247 19.66 15.90 20.01
N TYR A 248 19.35 14.65 19.66
CA TYR A 248 18.48 13.77 20.43
C TYR A 248 19.24 12.65 21.14
N ASP A 249 18.87 12.38 22.38
CA ASP A 249 19.21 11.12 23.00
C ASP A 249 18.46 9.98 22.32
N GLN A 250 19.10 8.80 22.22
CA GLN A 250 18.52 7.68 21.51
C GLN A 250 18.69 6.39 22.30
N PHE A 251 17.69 5.53 22.21
CA PHE A 251 17.78 4.13 22.58
C PHE A 251 16.98 3.29 21.58
N SER A 252 17.31 2.00 21.50
CA SER A 252 16.61 1.06 20.63
C SER A 252 16.06 -0.09 21.42
N ILE A 253 14.92 -0.61 21.01
CA ILE A 253 14.33 -1.82 21.55
C ILE A 253 14.31 -2.93 20.49
N LYS A 254 14.50 -4.17 20.96
CA LYS A 254 14.31 -5.34 20.12
C LYS A 254 12.82 -5.47 19.77
N ASP A 255 12.52 -5.64 18.51
CA ASP A 255 11.19 -5.98 18.04
C ASP A 255 11.24 -7.23 17.17
N LYS A 256 10.06 -7.72 16.73
CA LYS A 256 9.95 -9.01 16.01
C LYS A 256 10.81 -9.08 14.75
N LEU A 257 11.02 -7.95 14.09
CA LEU A 257 11.73 -7.92 12.82
C LEU A 257 12.94 -7.00 12.81
N HIS A 258 12.71 -5.73 13.07
CA HIS A 258 13.73 -4.71 13.15
C HIS A 258 13.61 -3.96 14.45
N PRO A 259 14.74 -3.54 15.02
CA PRO A 259 14.71 -2.68 16.19
C PRO A 259 13.90 -1.43 15.93
N ILE A 260 13.24 -0.96 16.99
CA ILE A 260 12.58 0.33 17.01
C ILE A 260 13.47 1.29 17.76
N THR A 261 13.89 2.37 17.12
CA THR A 261 14.73 3.42 17.72
C THR A 261 13.86 4.59 18.16
N PHE A 262 14.05 5.02 19.40
CA PHE A 262 13.40 6.16 20.02
C PHE A 262 14.33 7.36 19.99
N PHE A 263 13.78 8.53 19.66
CA PHE A 263 14.48 9.82 19.67
C PHE A 263 13.84 10.68 20.76
N ILE A 264 14.65 11.00 21.76
CA ILE A 264 14.23 11.59 23.03
C ILE A 264 14.84 12.98 23.17
N ASP A 265 14.03 13.99 23.42
CA ASP A 265 14.51 15.32 23.78
C ASP A 265 15.35 15.20 25.08
N PRO A 266 16.65 15.53 25.05
CA PRO A 266 17.54 15.31 26.19
C PRO A 266 17.23 16.19 27.42
N LYS A 267 16.42 17.24 27.24
CA LYS A 267 16.04 18.16 28.33
C LYS A 267 14.79 17.71 29.05
N THR A 268 13.82 17.19 28.31
CA THR A 268 12.47 16.92 28.83
C THR A 268 12.14 15.44 28.93
N GLY A 269 12.88 14.56 28.26
CA GLY A 269 12.53 13.15 28.11
C GLY A 269 11.41 12.88 27.11
N ARG A 270 10.89 13.91 26.44
CA ARG A 270 9.80 13.79 25.48
C ARG A 270 10.23 12.92 24.31
N ILE A 271 9.35 11.98 23.93
CA ILE A 271 9.53 11.15 22.75
C ILE A 271 9.03 11.95 21.55
N ASP A 272 9.94 12.36 20.66
CA ASP A 272 9.56 13.13 19.49
C ASP A 272 9.43 12.26 18.23
N LYS A 273 10.17 11.14 18.17
CA LYS A 273 10.14 10.25 17.02
C LYS A 273 10.43 8.80 17.41
N LEU A 274 9.80 7.88 16.66
CA LEU A 274 10.23 6.48 16.51
C LEU A 274 10.68 6.25 15.07
N SER A 275 11.63 5.33 14.87
CA SER A 275 12.04 4.87 13.55
C SER A 275 12.25 3.36 13.55
N THR A 276 11.81 2.71 12.48
CA THR A 276 12.04 1.29 12.20
C THR A 276 12.06 1.04 10.69
N MET A 277 12.23 -0.21 10.28
CA MET A 277 12.26 -0.58 8.87
C MET A 277 11.14 -1.57 8.53
N GLU A 278 10.57 -1.43 7.34
CA GLU A 278 9.64 -2.38 6.72
C GLU A 278 10.08 -2.65 5.28
N TRP A 279 9.54 -3.68 4.68
CA TRP A 279 9.73 -3.95 3.25
C TRP A 279 8.49 -3.53 2.46
N ASP A 280 8.71 -2.85 1.36
CA ASP A 280 7.68 -2.50 0.39
C ASP A 280 7.87 -3.29 -0.90
N VAL A 281 6.78 -3.80 -1.48
CA VAL A 281 6.84 -4.63 -2.68
C VAL A 281 7.42 -3.91 -3.90
N VAL A 282 7.20 -2.60 -3.99
CA VAL A 282 7.71 -1.74 -5.07
C VAL A 282 9.10 -1.20 -4.73
N TYR A 283 9.24 -0.63 -3.53
CA TYR A 283 10.41 0.18 -3.16
C TYR A 283 11.50 -0.60 -2.39
N GLY A 284 11.22 -1.81 -1.92
CA GLY A 284 12.15 -2.59 -1.11
C GLY A 284 12.18 -2.16 0.35
N ASP A 285 13.35 -2.22 0.98
CA ASP A 285 13.50 -1.79 2.36
C ASP A 285 13.21 -0.29 2.48
N ILE A 286 12.34 0.07 3.40
CA ILE A 286 11.84 1.43 3.56
C ILE A 286 11.74 1.78 5.04
N GLU A 287 12.21 2.99 5.39
CA GLU A 287 12.14 3.49 6.76
C GLU A 287 10.71 3.96 7.08
N ILE A 288 10.21 3.53 8.23
CA ILE A 288 8.98 4.02 8.83
C ILE A 288 9.35 4.95 9.98
N GLU A 289 8.90 6.17 9.93
CA GLU A 289 9.06 7.14 11.01
C GLU A 289 7.69 7.51 11.58
N VAL A 290 7.59 7.56 12.91
CA VAL A 290 6.40 8.06 13.61
C VAL A 290 6.81 9.22 14.49
N LYS A 291 6.24 10.38 14.27
CA LYS A 291 6.51 11.62 15.00
C LYS A 291 5.33 11.98 15.88
N PHE A 292 5.63 12.45 17.09
CA PHE A 292 4.67 12.75 18.11
C PHE A 292 4.75 14.22 18.49
N ASP A 293 3.60 14.86 18.60
CA ASP A 293 3.52 16.27 18.95
C ASP A 293 2.29 16.59 19.81
N ASN A 294 2.25 17.79 20.38
CA ASN A 294 1.14 18.29 21.18
C ASN A 294 0.75 17.34 22.32
N TRP A 295 1.74 17.02 23.18
CA TRP A 295 1.57 16.12 24.29
C TRP A 295 0.68 16.72 25.38
N GLN A 296 -0.28 15.94 25.89
CA GLN A 296 -1.19 16.32 26.96
C GLN A 296 -1.29 15.20 28.01
N ASP A 297 -1.56 15.58 29.27
CA ASP A 297 -1.72 14.64 30.38
C ASP A 297 -3.16 14.15 30.48
N PHE A 298 -3.31 12.84 30.61
CA PHE A 298 -4.58 12.15 30.87
C PHE A 298 -4.39 11.21 32.06
N ASN A 299 -4.89 11.60 33.23
CA ASN A 299 -4.79 10.82 34.46
C ASN A 299 -3.34 10.51 34.89
N GLY A 300 -2.39 11.40 34.61
CA GLY A 300 -0.97 11.22 34.91
C GLY A 300 -0.21 10.37 33.89
N ILE A 301 -0.77 10.19 32.69
CA ILE A 301 -0.10 9.60 31.54
C ILE A 301 -0.14 10.62 30.39
N SER A 302 1.04 10.94 29.87
CA SER A 302 1.18 11.88 28.74
C SER A 302 0.91 11.19 27.42
N TYR A 303 0.00 11.72 26.61
CA TYR A 303 -0.33 11.23 25.27
C TYR A 303 -0.10 12.29 24.19
N PRO A 304 0.42 11.92 23.01
CA PRO A 304 0.53 12.85 21.89
C PRO A 304 -0.84 13.04 21.24
N MET A 305 -1.25 14.30 21.06
CA MET A 305 -2.51 14.63 20.38
C MET A 305 -2.36 14.70 18.86
N THR A 306 -1.14 14.84 18.38
CA THR A 306 -0.82 14.77 16.96
C THR A 306 0.20 13.68 16.71
N VAL A 307 -0.11 12.76 15.77
CA VAL A 307 0.78 11.68 15.37
C VAL A 307 0.91 11.70 13.85
N ARG A 308 2.15 11.72 13.36
CA ARG A 308 2.46 11.70 11.93
C ARG A 308 3.34 10.51 11.62
N MET A 309 2.89 9.65 10.70
CA MET A 309 3.66 8.53 10.20
C MET A 309 4.12 8.82 8.78
N SER A 310 5.38 8.58 8.50
CA SER A 310 5.95 8.63 7.16
C SER A 310 6.56 7.29 6.76
N GLN A 311 6.68 7.08 5.47
CA GLN A 311 7.22 5.89 4.84
C GLN A 311 8.24 6.33 3.78
N GLY A 312 9.53 6.08 4.02
CA GLY A 312 10.60 6.60 3.17
C GLY A 312 10.60 8.12 3.03
N GLY A 313 10.17 8.84 4.08
CA GLY A 313 9.99 10.28 4.08
C GLY A 313 8.70 10.78 3.43
N ALA A 314 7.90 9.90 2.79
CA ALA A 314 6.58 10.25 2.29
C ALA A 314 5.53 10.20 3.40
N PRO A 315 4.58 11.14 3.47
CA PRO A 315 3.45 11.05 4.39
C PRO A 315 2.68 9.75 4.21
N ARG A 316 2.28 9.15 5.32
CA ARG A 316 1.40 7.99 5.33
C ARG A 316 0.14 8.26 6.12
N TRP A 317 0.28 8.75 7.35
CA TRP A 317 -0.85 9.15 8.20
C TRP A 317 -0.58 10.44 8.92
N GLU A 318 -1.60 11.26 9.04
CA GLU A 318 -1.70 12.34 10.00
C GLU A 318 -2.93 12.09 10.87
N ILE A 319 -2.72 11.92 12.17
CA ILE A 319 -3.74 11.61 13.15
C ILE A 319 -3.83 12.78 14.11
N ARG A 320 -5.01 13.35 14.23
CA ARG A 320 -5.35 14.44 15.19
C ARG A 320 -6.31 13.87 16.21
N ARG A 321 -5.79 13.57 17.41
CA ARG A 321 -6.56 13.02 18.52
C ARG A 321 -7.40 14.10 19.17
N SER A 322 -8.68 13.83 19.40
CA SER A 322 -9.62 14.76 20.03
C SER A 322 -9.92 14.41 21.49
N SER A 323 -9.94 13.11 21.81
CA SER A 323 -10.15 12.62 23.18
C SER A 323 -9.37 11.36 23.46
N ILE A 324 -8.99 11.19 24.74
CA ILE A 324 -8.33 9.99 25.23
C ILE A 324 -8.93 9.65 26.59
N GLU A 325 -9.39 8.41 26.72
CA GLU A 325 -9.84 7.82 27.97
C GLU A 325 -8.86 6.72 28.38
N VAL A 326 -8.31 6.83 29.58
CA VAL A 326 -7.35 5.86 30.14
C VAL A 326 -8.11 4.89 31.03
N ASN A 327 -7.89 3.59 30.83
CA ASN A 327 -8.55 2.50 31.54
C ASN A 327 -10.08 2.61 31.49
N PRO A 328 -10.70 2.71 30.28
CA PRO A 328 -12.15 2.75 30.16
C PRO A 328 -12.78 1.44 30.60
N ASP A 329 -14.01 1.54 31.13
CA ASP A 329 -14.82 0.37 31.44
C ASP A 329 -15.52 -0.12 30.17
N TYR A 330 -14.97 -1.15 29.53
CA TYR A 330 -15.53 -1.70 28.31
C TYR A 330 -16.67 -2.71 28.59
N SER A 331 -17.73 -2.61 27.82
CA SER A 331 -18.76 -3.67 27.83
C SER A 331 -18.20 -4.97 27.23
N GLU A 332 -18.75 -6.11 27.63
CA GLU A 332 -18.39 -7.43 27.08
C GLU A 332 -18.57 -7.49 25.55
N GLU A 333 -19.51 -6.73 25.00
CA GLU A 333 -19.81 -6.69 23.57
C GLU A 333 -18.73 -5.95 22.75
N THR A 334 -17.96 -5.05 23.38
CA THR A 334 -16.97 -4.20 22.68
C THR A 334 -15.97 -5.04 21.88
N PHE A 335 -15.54 -6.17 22.43
CA PHE A 335 -14.52 -7.05 21.83
C PHE A 335 -15.07 -8.45 21.51
N THR A 336 -16.34 -8.54 21.16
CA THR A 336 -16.96 -9.82 20.79
C THR A 336 -16.77 -10.05 19.28
N ALA A 337 -16.18 -11.21 18.94
CA ALA A 337 -16.04 -11.62 17.54
C ALA A 337 -17.41 -11.84 16.86
N PRO A 338 -17.53 -11.50 15.57
CA PRO A 338 -18.75 -11.78 14.82
C PRO A 338 -19.10 -13.26 14.85
N SER A 339 -20.39 -13.56 15.00
CA SER A 339 -20.88 -14.94 15.08
C SER A 339 -20.69 -15.70 13.76
N GLY A 340 -20.43 -16.99 13.85
CA GLY A 340 -20.32 -17.87 12.67
C GLY A 340 -18.99 -17.79 11.92
N LEU A 341 -18.03 -16.96 12.35
CA LEU A 341 -16.69 -16.88 11.79
C LEU A 341 -15.69 -17.67 12.65
N SER A 342 -14.90 -18.54 12.00
CA SER A 342 -13.83 -19.31 12.67
C SER A 342 -12.49 -18.87 12.11
N TYR A 343 -11.71 -18.17 12.93
CA TYR A 343 -10.37 -17.72 12.54
C TYR A 343 -9.38 -18.88 12.54
N VAL A 344 -8.59 -18.96 11.49
CA VAL A 344 -7.47 -19.90 11.39
C VAL A 344 -6.20 -19.10 11.23
N HIS A 345 -5.29 -19.22 12.20
CA HIS A 345 -4.03 -18.50 12.18
C HIS A 345 -3.05 -19.14 11.20
N ASP A 346 -2.56 -18.34 10.26
CA ASP A 346 -1.46 -18.70 9.35
C ASP A 346 -0.19 -17.97 9.80
N LYS A 347 0.76 -18.75 10.36
CA LYS A 347 2.02 -18.22 10.92
C LYS A 347 2.91 -17.58 9.86
N GLU A 348 2.95 -18.13 8.65
CA GLU A 348 3.79 -17.60 7.57
C GLU A 348 3.20 -16.29 7.04
N ALA A 349 1.89 -16.23 6.88
CA ALA A 349 1.21 -14.99 6.53
C ALA A 349 1.37 -13.93 7.63
N ALA A 350 1.21 -14.28 8.90
CA ALA A 350 1.40 -13.35 10.01
C ALA A 350 2.82 -12.80 10.06
N LYS A 351 3.84 -13.68 9.87
CA LYS A 351 5.25 -13.24 9.76
C LYS A 351 5.40 -12.22 8.64
N ARG A 352 4.85 -12.50 7.47
CA ARG A 352 4.87 -11.59 6.32
C ARG A 352 4.19 -10.25 6.64
N GLY A 353 3.12 -10.25 7.40
CA GLY A 353 2.45 -9.02 7.87
C GLY A 353 3.32 -8.13 8.76
N TRP A 354 4.26 -8.72 9.50
CA TRP A 354 5.28 -7.95 10.22
C TRP A 354 6.34 -7.36 9.30
N GLU A 355 6.72 -8.09 8.25
CA GLU A 355 7.77 -7.72 7.30
C GLU A 355 7.33 -6.60 6.35
N VAL A 356 6.11 -6.68 5.83
CA VAL A 356 5.63 -5.89 4.72
C VAL A 356 4.95 -4.62 5.19
N SER A 357 5.27 -3.52 4.51
CA SER A 357 4.54 -2.27 4.66
C SER A 357 3.12 -2.40 4.11
N GLN A 358 2.14 -1.80 4.81
CA GLN A 358 0.78 -1.71 4.29
C GLN A 358 0.70 -0.58 3.26
N THR A 359 0.98 -0.88 2.01
CA THR A 359 0.95 0.09 0.92
C THR A 359 -0.45 0.48 0.51
N ILE A 360 -1.42 -0.45 0.59
CA ILE A 360 -2.80 -0.18 0.19
C ILE A 360 -3.75 -0.62 1.30
N ARG A 361 -4.15 0.33 2.14
CA ARG A 361 -5.16 0.09 3.17
C ARG A 361 -6.58 0.25 2.66
N MET A 362 -6.77 1.01 1.58
CA MET A 362 -8.07 1.29 0.98
C MET A 362 -8.81 0.02 0.56
N PHE A 363 -8.07 -0.94 0.03
CA PHE A 363 -8.60 -2.24 -0.31
C PHE A 363 -8.15 -3.23 0.76
N THR A 364 -9.07 -3.82 1.46
CA THR A 364 -8.84 -4.98 2.31
C THR A 364 -8.18 -6.16 1.57
N LEU A 365 -7.82 -5.92 0.33
CA LEU A 365 -7.37 -6.85 -0.69
C LEU A 365 -5.84 -6.99 -0.79
N SER A 366 -5.06 -6.04 -0.28
CA SER A 366 -3.59 -6.12 -0.34
C SER A 366 -3.07 -7.14 0.66
N GLY A 367 -3.17 -8.41 0.35
CA GLY A 367 -2.59 -9.46 1.16
C GLY A 367 -1.10 -9.63 0.84
N ALA A 368 -0.26 -9.62 1.87
CA ALA A 368 1.13 -10.05 1.73
C ALA A 368 1.26 -11.57 1.94
N TYR A 369 0.21 -12.32 1.67
CA TYR A 369 0.14 -13.77 1.86
C TYR A 369 0.37 -14.52 0.53
N ARG A 370 0.70 -15.80 0.65
CA ARG A 370 0.78 -16.71 -0.49
C ARG A 370 -0.63 -17.21 -0.86
N PRO A 371 -1.18 -16.81 -2.00
CA PRO A 371 -2.57 -17.11 -2.31
C PRO A 371 -2.75 -18.53 -2.86
N LYS A 372 -3.99 -19.00 -2.76
CA LYS A 372 -4.47 -20.10 -3.60
C LYS A 372 -5.08 -19.51 -4.86
N LEU A 373 -4.65 -19.98 -6.02
CA LEU A 373 -5.20 -19.48 -7.29
C LEU A 373 -6.57 -20.11 -7.58
N ASN A 374 -7.49 -19.26 -8.03
CA ASN A 374 -8.70 -19.65 -8.72
C ASN A 374 -8.47 -19.41 -10.22
N VAL A 375 -8.63 -20.44 -11.04
CA VAL A 375 -8.32 -20.39 -12.46
C VAL A 375 -9.59 -20.64 -13.26
N ILE A 376 -9.88 -19.74 -14.18
CA ILE A 376 -10.99 -19.83 -15.14
C ILE A 376 -10.36 -19.96 -16.52
N GLU A 377 -10.62 -21.05 -17.24
CA GLU A 377 -10.26 -21.17 -18.65
C GLU A 377 -11.36 -20.49 -19.48
N ILE A 378 -11.02 -19.38 -20.16
CA ILE A 378 -11.94 -18.61 -21.00
C ILE A 378 -12.15 -19.34 -22.32
N GLU A 379 -11.06 -19.74 -22.93
CA GLU A 379 -10.97 -20.67 -24.06
C GLU A 379 -9.65 -21.41 -23.94
N LYS A 380 -9.49 -22.47 -24.72
CA LYS A 380 -8.27 -23.28 -24.67
C LYS A 380 -7.03 -22.41 -24.85
N GLY A 381 -6.17 -22.39 -23.84
CA GLY A 381 -4.92 -21.63 -23.83
C GLY A 381 -5.06 -20.15 -23.39
N ILE A 382 -6.23 -19.71 -22.95
CA ILE A 382 -6.45 -18.40 -22.36
C ILE A 382 -7.08 -18.59 -20.98
N TYR A 383 -6.36 -18.17 -19.97
CA TYR A 383 -6.75 -18.38 -18.58
C TYR A 383 -6.86 -17.05 -17.85
N TYR A 384 -7.83 -16.96 -16.94
CA TYR A 384 -8.08 -15.79 -16.13
C TYR A 384 -8.01 -16.18 -14.66
N LEU A 385 -7.07 -15.59 -13.92
CA LEU A 385 -6.65 -16.05 -12.62
C LEU A 385 -6.92 -15.00 -11.55
N SER A 386 -7.48 -15.44 -10.43
CA SER A 386 -7.60 -14.63 -9.23
C SER A 386 -6.97 -15.34 -8.03
N ALA A 387 -6.69 -14.58 -6.98
CA ALA A 387 -6.10 -15.09 -5.75
C ALA A 387 -7.15 -15.21 -4.63
N LEU A 388 -7.18 -16.34 -3.94
CA LEU A 388 -8.06 -16.56 -2.80
C LEU A 388 -7.29 -16.39 -1.48
N PRO A 389 -7.90 -15.94 -0.40
CA PRO A 389 -9.35 -15.79 -0.19
C PRO A 389 -9.93 -14.49 -0.76
N ILE A 390 -9.11 -13.50 -1.07
CA ILE A 390 -9.58 -12.21 -1.55
C ILE A 390 -8.56 -11.68 -2.56
N ASP A 391 -8.97 -11.56 -3.81
CA ASP A 391 -8.23 -10.87 -4.85
C ASP A 391 -9.16 -9.89 -5.56
N GLY A 392 -8.74 -8.63 -5.61
CA GLY A 392 -9.47 -7.60 -6.35
C GLY A 392 -8.96 -7.43 -7.77
N VAL A 393 -7.88 -8.13 -8.15
CA VAL A 393 -7.23 -7.96 -9.44
C VAL A 393 -7.01 -9.30 -10.10
N TYR A 394 -7.54 -9.45 -11.30
CA TYR A 394 -7.41 -10.64 -12.11
C TYR A 394 -6.23 -10.54 -13.08
N THR A 395 -5.51 -11.64 -13.25
CA THR A 395 -4.39 -11.80 -14.15
C THR A 395 -4.81 -12.66 -15.33
N MET A 396 -4.52 -12.26 -16.56
CA MET A 396 -4.73 -13.10 -17.74
C MET A 396 -3.42 -13.81 -18.13
N VAL A 397 -3.50 -15.10 -18.44
CA VAL A 397 -2.39 -15.91 -18.96
C VAL A 397 -2.76 -16.38 -20.36
N VAL A 398 -1.92 -16.07 -21.34
CA VAL A 398 -2.10 -16.40 -22.75
C VAL A 398 -1.00 -17.36 -23.18
N GLU A 399 -1.38 -18.59 -23.52
CA GLU A 399 -0.49 -19.58 -24.11
C GLU A 399 -0.30 -19.30 -25.59
N GLN A 400 0.91 -18.95 -25.99
CA GLN A 400 1.31 -18.78 -27.40
C GLN A 400 2.02 -20.03 -27.92
N ASP A 401 2.35 -20.05 -29.21
CA ASP A 401 3.00 -21.21 -29.86
C ASP A 401 4.33 -21.56 -29.17
N ASN A 402 5.16 -20.53 -28.89
CA ASN A 402 6.51 -20.71 -28.38
C ASN A 402 6.74 -20.11 -26.99
N GLY A 403 5.69 -19.70 -26.27
CA GLY A 403 5.82 -19.09 -24.97
C GLY A 403 4.51 -18.78 -24.28
N VAL A 404 4.61 -18.02 -23.21
CA VAL A 404 3.47 -17.56 -22.42
C VAL A 404 3.57 -16.07 -22.21
N VAL A 405 2.49 -15.36 -22.44
CA VAL A 405 2.31 -13.94 -22.07
C VAL A 405 1.42 -13.86 -20.84
N VAL A 406 1.83 -13.07 -19.86
CA VAL A 406 1.00 -12.73 -18.71
C VAL A 406 0.60 -11.28 -18.81
N ILE A 407 -0.67 -10.97 -18.56
CA ILE A 407 -1.22 -9.62 -18.53
C ILE A 407 -1.72 -9.38 -17.13
N GLU A 408 -1.27 -8.31 -16.49
CA GLU A 408 -1.54 -7.90 -15.12
C GLU A 408 -0.77 -8.71 -14.06
N PRO A 409 0.36 -8.21 -13.57
CA PRO A 409 1.17 -8.90 -12.55
C PRO A 409 0.50 -9.01 -11.19
N GLY A 410 -0.41 -8.09 -10.88
CA GLY A 410 -1.09 -8.04 -9.58
C GLY A 410 -0.28 -7.34 -8.49
N MET A 411 -0.80 -7.39 -7.27
CA MET A 411 -0.37 -6.51 -6.17
C MET A 411 0.85 -6.99 -5.38
N ASN A 412 1.30 -8.23 -5.51
CA ASN A 412 2.41 -8.74 -4.70
C ASN A 412 3.22 -9.83 -5.40
N ASP A 413 4.44 -10.01 -4.88
CA ASP A 413 5.41 -10.97 -5.38
C ASP A 413 4.95 -12.43 -5.21
N LEU A 414 4.27 -12.77 -4.12
CA LEU A 414 3.83 -14.13 -3.82
C LEU A 414 2.74 -14.62 -4.78
N LYS A 415 1.84 -13.72 -5.22
CA LYS A 415 0.87 -14.02 -6.27
C LYS A 415 1.58 -14.34 -7.58
N GLY A 416 2.57 -13.53 -7.96
CA GLY A 416 3.36 -13.75 -9.16
C GLY A 416 4.10 -15.10 -9.12
N GLU A 417 4.71 -15.46 -7.97
CA GLU A 417 5.35 -16.77 -7.80
C GLU A 417 4.38 -17.94 -7.99
N GLU A 418 3.15 -17.85 -7.44
CA GLU A 418 2.14 -18.91 -7.60
C GLU A 418 1.63 -19.00 -9.04
N ILE A 419 1.45 -17.88 -9.72
CA ILE A 419 1.08 -17.87 -11.16
C ILE A 419 2.17 -18.53 -12.01
N ILE A 420 3.43 -18.18 -11.80
CA ILE A 420 4.57 -18.79 -12.50
C ILE A 420 4.63 -20.31 -12.25
N LYS A 421 4.43 -20.73 -11.01
CA LYS A 421 4.37 -22.14 -10.65
C LYS A 421 3.22 -22.86 -11.35
N TRP A 422 2.04 -22.22 -11.41
CA TRP A 422 0.89 -22.75 -12.13
C TRP A 422 1.18 -22.87 -13.64
N ILE A 423 1.77 -21.86 -14.27
CA ILE A 423 2.16 -21.88 -15.69
C ILE A 423 3.09 -23.07 -15.96
N LYS A 424 4.15 -23.23 -15.18
CA LYS A 424 5.12 -24.33 -15.34
C LYS A 424 4.50 -25.72 -15.18
N SER A 425 3.45 -25.83 -14.37
CA SER A 425 2.76 -27.09 -14.12
C SER A 425 1.71 -27.43 -15.19
N ASN A 426 1.05 -26.42 -15.78
CA ASN A 426 -0.10 -26.61 -16.66
C ASN A 426 0.22 -26.30 -18.13
N ILE A 427 1.27 -25.51 -18.39
CA ILE A 427 1.76 -25.16 -19.74
C ILE A 427 3.24 -25.56 -19.82
N PRO A 428 3.57 -26.85 -19.75
CA PRO A 428 4.95 -27.30 -19.71
C PRO A 428 5.68 -27.01 -21.02
N ASN A 429 7.00 -26.83 -20.93
CA ASN A 429 7.91 -26.61 -22.06
C ASN A 429 7.74 -25.30 -22.83
N LYS A 430 6.96 -24.36 -22.33
CA LYS A 430 6.85 -23.00 -22.87
C LYS A 430 7.40 -21.99 -21.87
N PRO A 431 8.42 -21.19 -22.23
CA PRO A 431 8.96 -20.16 -21.36
C PRO A 431 7.95 -19.03 -21.17
N LEU A 432 7.99 -18.38 -20.01
CA LEU A 432 7.36 -17.10 -19.82
C LEU A 432 8.14 -16.04 -20.61
N THR A 433 7.52 -15.44 -21.63
CA THR A 433 8.19 -14.51 -22.55
C THR A 433 7.95 -13.06 -22.21
N HIS A 434 6.72 -12.71 -21.84
CA HIS A 434 6.35 -11.33 -21.56
C HIS A 434 5.44 -11.23 -20.35
N ILE A 435 5.59 -10.12 -19.62
CA ILE A 435 4.64 -9.62 -18.63
C ILE A 435 4.20 -8.23 -19.05
N VAL A 436 2.90 -8.01 -19.20
CA VAL A 436 2.29 -6.71 -19.49
C VAL A 436 1.75 -6.15 -18.19
N SER A 437 2.20 -4.97 -17.76
CA SER A 437 1.60 -4.24 -16.66
C SER A 437 0.73 -3.13 -17.20
N SER A 438 -0.56 -3.16 -16.85
CA SER A 438 -1.53 -2.21 -17.40
C SER A 438 -1.23 -0.77 -16.98
N HIS A 439 -0.82 -0.57 -15.74
CA HIS A 439 -0.39 0.71 -15.17
C HIS A 439 0.33 0.51 -13.83
N HIS A 440 0.89 1.60 -13.30
CA HIS A 440 1.78 1.54 -12.13
C HIS A 440 1.07 1.40 -10.78
N HIS A 441 -0.24 1.49 -10.68
CA HIS A 441 -0.92 1.36 -9.40
C HIS A 441 -0.51 0.07 -8.69
N ASN A 442 -0.36 0.14 -7.36
CA ASN A 442 0.24 -0.95 -6.59
C ASN A 442 -0.55 -2.27 -6.68
N ASP A 443 -1.85 -2.22 -6.83
CA ASP A 443 -2.70 -3.41 -7.01
C ASP A 443 -2.51 -4.08 -8.39
N HIS A 444 -1.95 -3.37 -9.36
CA HIS A 444 -1.68 -3.85 -10.72
C HIS A 444 -0.19 -4.12 -10.95
N GLY A 445 0.65 -3.10 -10.78
CA GLY A 445 2.05 -3.14 -11.18
C GLY A 445 3.05 -3.59 -10.12
N ALA A 446 2.65 -3.74 -8.84
CA ALA A 446 3.61 -4.02 -7.78
C ALA A 446 4.26 -5.41 -7.89
N GLY A 447 3.54 -6.40 -8.42
CA GLY A 447 3.96 -7.81 -8.47
C GLY A 447 4.88 -8.20 -9.63
N ILE A 448 5.54 -7.28 -10.33
CA ILE A 448 6.32 -7.60 -11.56
C ILE A 448 7.58 -8.45 -11.30
N ARG A 449 8.24 -8.30 -10.17
CA ARG A 449 9.60 -8.81 -9.94
C ARG A 449 9.77 -10.34 -10.08
N PRO A 450 8.85 -11.21 -9.68
CA PRO A 450 8.93 -12.65 -9.93
C PRO A 450 8.95 -13.00 -11.43
N TYR A 451 8.15 -12.31 -12.24
CA TYR A 451 8.10 -12.54 -13.68
C TYR A 451 9.41 -12.15 -14.37
N ILE A 452 9.97 -11.01 -13.98
CA ILE A 452 11.31 -10.58 -14.44
C ILE A 452 12.36 -11.59 -14.03
N ALA A 453 12.31 -12.08 -12.78
CA ALA A 453 13.21 -13.13 -12.32
C ALA A 453 13.08 -14.44 -13.12
N ASP A 454 11.91 -14.73 -13.67
CA ASP A 454 11.69 -15.91 -14.53
C ASP A 454 12.12 -15.70 -15.99
N GLY A 455 12.49 -14.45 -16.36
CA GLY A 455 13.06 -14.10 -17.67
C GLY A 455 12.11 -13.39 -18.62
N ALA A 456 10.92 -12.98 -18.16
CA ALA A 456 9.98 -12.23 -18.96
C ALA A 456 10.50 -10.84 -19.34
N ALA A 457 10.25 -10.41 -20.58
CA ALA A 457 10.33 -9.01 -20.95
C ALA A 457 9.11 -8.25 -20.39
N LEU A 458 9.35 -7.06 -19.84
CA LEU A 458 8.29 -6.21 -19.28
C LEU A 458 7.76 -5.27 -20.37
N VAL A 459 6.45 -5.31 -20.62
CA VAL A 459 5.76 -4.39 -21.53
C VAL A 459 4.93 -3.42 -20.72
N VAL A 460 5.18 -2.12 -20.88
CA VAL A 460 4.55 -1.03 -20.13
C VAL A 460 4.35 0.18 -21.05
N HIS A 461 3.55 1.15 -20.63
CA HIS A 461 3.53 2.44 -21.31
C HIS A 461 4.90 3.12 -21.22
N ALA A 462 5.35 3.80 -22.25
CA ALA A 462 6.67 4.43 -22.30
C ALA A 462 6.94 5.42 -21.16
N THR A 463 5.92 6.12 -20.65
CA THR A 463 6.07 7.04 -19.52
C THR A 463 6.41 6.33 -18.20
N ALA A 464 6.15 5.03 -18.08
CA ALA A 464 6.40 4.24 -16.88
C ALA A 464 7.76 3.51 -16.89
N GLU A 465 8.52 3.52 -17.98
CA GLU A 465 9.79 2.78 -18.08
C GLU A 465 10.76 3.13 -16.94
N ALA A 466 10.90 4.42 -16.63
CA ALA A 466 11.80 4.87 -15.57
C ALA A 466 11.37 4.38 -14.19
N PHE A 467 10.07 4.37 -13.91
CA PHE A 467 9.50 3.86 -12.67
C PHE A 467 9.76 2.36 -12.50
N TYR A 468 9.43 1.57 -13.50
CA TYR A 468 9.65 0.12 -13.45
C TYR A 468 11.13 -0.25 -13.47
N SER A 469 11.97 0.51 -14.18
CA SER A 469 13.42 0.35 -14.12
C SER A 469 13.95 0.56 -12.70
N ALA A 470 13.45 1.57 -11.98
CA ALA A 470 13.82 1.82 -10.59
C ALA A 470 13.34 0.69 -9.66
N GLN A 471 12.11 0.20 -9.84
CA GLN A 471 11.57 -0.94 -9.08
C GLN A 471 12.39 -2.23 -9.30
N ILE A 472 12.77 -2.50 -10.54
CA ILE A 472 13.57 -3.68 -10.89
C ILE A 472 14.98 -3.59 -10.29
N ASN A 473 15.63 -2.44 -10.43
CA ASN A 473 17.02 -2.22 -10.03
C ASN A 473 17.20 -1.69 -8.60
N ARG A 474 16.14 -1.72 -7.78
CA ARG A 474 16.24 -1.32 -6.38
C ARG A 474 17.30 -2.15 -5.63
N PRO A 475 17.94 -1.61 -4.59
CA PRO A 475 18.89 -2.39 -3.78
C PRO A 475 18.26 -3.70 -3.28
N LYS A 476 19.10 -4.73 -3.18
CA LYS A 476 18.69 -6.01 -2.60
C LYS A 476 18.18 -5.77 -1.17
N SER A 477 17.02 -6.33 -0.88
CA SER A 477 16.40 -6.22 0.44
C SER A 477 17.16 -7.02 1.50
N SER A 478 17.27 -6.44 2.69
CA SER A 478 17.75 -7.12 3.89
C SER A 478 16.62 -7.78 4.68
N ILE A 479 15.36 -7.38 4.40
CA ILE A 479 14.15 -7.85 5.11
C ILE A 479 13.53 -9.02 4.36
N VAL A 480 13.20 -8.80 3.09
CA VAL A 480 12.56 -9.81 2.22
C VAL A 480 13.38 -9.98 0.95
N VAL A 481 14.09 -11.09 0.86
CA VAL A 481 14.84 -11.44 -0.35
C VAL A 481 13.89 -12.11 -1.33
N ASP A 482 13.38 -11.35 -2.29
CA ASP A 482 12.45 -11.84 -3.30
C ASP A 482 13.11 -12.67 -4.42
N ALA A 483 12.31 -13.10 -5.40
CA ALA A 483 12.81 -13.93 -6.50
C ALA A 483 13.87 -13.20 -7.36
N LEU A 484 13.70 -11.90 -7.59
CA LEU A 484 14.64 -11.12 -8.39
C LEU A 484 15.92 -10.81 -7.61
N ASP A 485 15.82 -10.52 -6.31
CA ASP A 485 16.98 -10.30 -5.42
C ASP A 485 17.91 -11.52 -5.41
N ARG A 486 17.37 -12.73 -5.58
CA ARG A 486 18.15 -13.97 -5.68
C ARG A 486 18.90 -14.14 -7.00
N LYS A 487 18.44 -13.48 -8.08
CA LYS A 487 18.93 -13.68 -9.45
C LYS A 487 19.65 -12.49 -10.09
N MET A 488 19.56 -11.29 -9.50
CA MET A 488 19.98 -10.02 -10.12
C MET A 488 21.40 -9.98 -10.70
N SER A 489 22.35 -10.73 -10.15
CA SER A 489 23.75 -10.69 -10.61
C SER A 489 23.97 -11.22 -12.01
N ASN A 490 23.00 -11.92 -12.63
CA ASN A 490 23.16 -12.63 -13.90
C ASN A 490 22.00 -12.43 -14.88
N LEU A 491 21.11 -11.43 -14.62
CA LEU A 491 19.89 -11.27 -15.42
C LEU A 491 20.01 -10.03 -16.31
N SER A 492 19.78 -10.20 -17.61
CA SER A 492 19.52 -9.08 -18.52
C SER A 492 18.02 -8.82 -18.53
N VAL A 493 17.59 -7.64 -18.14
CA VAL A 493 16.18 -7.25 -18.10
C VAL A 493 15.84 -6.43 -19.35
N THR A 494 14.77 -6.81 -20.03
CA THR A 494 14.21 -6.07 -21.16
C THR A 494 12.95 -5.36 -20.72
N ILE A 495 12.90 -4.04 -20.89
CA ILE A 495 11.69 -3.22 -20.72
C ILE A 495 11.32 -2.69 -22.11
N ILE A 496 10.05 -2.84 -22.47
CA ILE A 496 9.48 -2.43 -23.75
C ILE A 496 8.43 -1.35 -23.45
N GLY A 497 8.75 -0.11 -23.81
CA GLY A 497 7.83 1.03 -23.68
C GLY A 497 6.89 1.12 -24.87
N VAL A 498 5.59 1.00 -24.62
CA VAL A 498 4.56 1.21 -25.64
C VAL A 498 4.45 2.71 -25.90
N SER A 499 4.65 3.09 -27.17
CA SER A 499 4.56 4.50 -27.60
C SER A 499 3.14 5.03 -27.40
N PRO A 500 2.99 6.33 -27.04
CA PRO A 500 1.66 6.96 -26.94
C PRO A 500 0.84 6.94 -28.23
N ASP A 501 1.49 6.79 -29.38
CA ASP A 501 0.87 6.91 -30.70
C ASP A 501 0.72 5.56 -31.42
N GLU A 502 1.36 4.50 -30.92
CA GLU A 502 1.41 3.21 -31.59
C GLU A 502 1.24 2.05 -30.61
N GLY A 503 0.54 1.00 -31.04
CA GLY A 503 0.48 -0.26 -30.31
C GLY A 503 1.77 -1.07 -30.45
N TYR A 504 2.05 -1.95 -29.49
CA TYR A 504 3.14 -2.91 -29.54
C TYR A 504 2.57 -4.33 -29.61
N THR A 505 2.93 -5.10 -30.67
CA THR A 505 2.44 -6.47 -30.84
C THR A 505 3.47 -7.50 -30.41
N ILE A 506 3.09 -8.37 -29.48
CA ILE A 506 3.77 -9.61 -29.14
C ILE A 506 3.30 -10.66 -30.17
N ASN A 507 4.15 -10.90 -31.15
CA ASN A 507 3.79 -11.72 -32.33
C ASN A 507 3.61 -13.19 -31.98
N ASP A 508 2.55 -13.77 -32.51
CA ASP A 508 2.25 -15.20 -32.48
C ASP A 508 1.28 -15.54 -33.61
N SER A 509 1.32 -16.76 -34.17
CA SER A 509 0.44 -17.12 -35.29
C SER A 509 -1.00 -17.37 -34.85
N ASN A 510 -1.22 -17.82 -33.63
CA ASN A 510 -2.53 -18.20 -33.11
C ASN A 510 -3.09 -17.17 -32.12
N ARG A 511 -2.24 -16.59 -31.28
CA ARG A 511 -2.64 -15.63 -30.21
C ARG A 511 -1.69 -14.45 -30.14
N PRO A 512 -1.62 -13.61 -31.19
CA PRO A 512 -0.93 -12.34 -31.09
C PRO A 512 -1.59 -11.48 -30.03
N VAL A 513 -0.77 -10.74 -29.25
CA VAL A 513 -1.25 -9.83 -28.22
C VAL A 513 -0.75 -8.44 -28.57
N THR A 514 -1.66 -7.53 -28.87
CA THR A 514 -1.32 -6.13 -29.16
C THR A 514 -1.66 -5.25 -27.95
N VAL A 515 -0.66 -4.54 -27.46
CA VAL A 515 -0.77 -3.64 -26.29
C VAL A 515 -0.91 -2.22 -26.81
N TYR A 516 -2.00 -1.53 -26.42
CA TYR A 516 -2.31 -0.18 -26.85
C TYR A 516 -2.26 0.80 -25.69
N PRO A 517 -1.71 2.01 -25.89
CA PRO A 517 -1.75 3.08 -24.89
C PRO A 517 -3.15 3.67 -24.81
N VAL A 518 -3.54 4.12 -23.60
CA VAL A 518 -4.84 4.77 -23.40
C VAL A 518 -4.66 6.11 -22.70
N PHE A 519 -5.08 7.17 -23.35
CA PHE A 519 -5.20 8.47 -22.71
C PHE A 519 -6.46 8.53 -21.84
N ASN A 520 -6.29 8.64 -20.53
CA ASN A 520 -7.40 8.58 -19.58
C ASN A 520 -7.10 9.40 -18.31
N GLY A 521 -8.12 9.56 -17.44
CA GLY A 521 -7.97 10.29 -16.18
C GLY A 521 -7.60 9.41 -14.98
N HIS A 522 -7.44 8.09 -15.16
CA HIS A 522 -7.11 7.16 -14.08
C HIS A 522 -5.60 7.10 -13.84
N SER A 523 -4.81 6.92 -14.89
CA SER A 523 -3.35 6.84 -14.84
C SER A 523 -2.72 7.24 -16.16
N GLU A 524 -1.60 7.98 -16.12
CA GLU A 524 -0.87 8.43 -17.33
C GLU A 524 -0.24 7.30 -18.13
N ASP A 525 0.04 6.20 -17.48
CA ASP A 525 0.74 5.05 -18.04
C ASP A 525 -0.19 3.88 -18.37
N MET A 526 -1.48 4.16 -18.57
CA MET A 526 -2.45 3.11 -18.86
C MET A 526 -2.22 2.47 -20.23
N VAL A 527 -2.16 1.15 -20.22
CA VAL A 527 -2.24 0.32 -21.43
C VAL A 527 -3.33 -0.73 -21.30
N ILE A 528 -3.89 -1.13 -22.44
CA ILE A 528 -4.82 -2.25 -22.58
C ILE A 528 -4.18 -3.30 -23.47
N ALA A 529 -4.62 -4.55 -23.39
CA ALA A 529 -4.08 -5.63 -24.20
C ALA A 529 -5.18 -6.32 -24.99
N PHE A 530 -4.99 -6.44 -26.29
CA PHE A 530 -5.94 -7.04 -27.21
C PHE A 530 -5.41 -8.35 -27.80
N LEU A 531 -6.19 -9.41 -27.70
CA LEU A 531 -5.95 -10.69 -28.34
C LEU A 531 -6.63 -10.66 -29.70
N ASP A 532 -5.85 -10.36 -30.73
CA ASP A 532 -6.36 -10.01 -32.06
C ASP A 532 -7.24 -11.09 -32.68
N ASN A 533 -6.79 -12.35 -32.67
CA ASN A 533 -7.53 -13.45 -33.28
C ASN A 533 -8.76 -13.92 -32.48
N GLN A 534 -8.84 -13.52 -31.22
CA GLN A 534 -9.95 -13.85 -30.31
C GLN A 534 -10.95 -12.70 -30.13
N ASN A 535 -10.67 -11.55 -30.70
CA ASN A 535 -11.46 -10.33 -30.53
C ASN A 535 -11.72 -10.02 -29.02
N LEU A 536 -10.75 -10.37 -28.16
CA LEU A 536 -10.86 -10.25 -26.72
C LEU A 536 -9.95 -9.13 -26.20
N LEU A 537 -10.51 -8.15 -25.50
CA LEU A 537 -9.78 -7.01 -24.97
C LEU A 537 -9.70 -7.09 -23.44
N TYR A 538 -8.47 -7.05 -22.91
CA TYR A 538 -8.23 -6.81 -21.49
C TYR A 538 -8.22 -5.30 -21.25
N ALA A 539 -9.26 -4.83 -20.57
CA ALA A 539 -9.57 -3.40 -20.42
C ALA A 539 -8.98 -2.75 -19.15
N ALA A 540 -8.18 -3.47 -18.38
CA ALA A 540 -7.60 -3.01 -17.10
C ALA A 540 -8.67 -2.37 -16.20
N ASP A 541 -8.41 -1.20 -15.63
CA ASP A 541 -9.30 -0.44 -14.74
C ASP A 541 -10.29 0.48 -15.45
N LEU A 542 -10.30 0.43 -16.78
CA LEU A 542 -11.08 1.38 -17.57
C LEU A 542 -12.57 1.04 -17.63
N TYR A 543 -12.92 -0.24 -17.43
CA TYR A 543 -14.31 -0.68 -17.39
C TYR A 543 -14.53 -1.84 -16.42
N ILE A 544 -15.45 -1.68 -15.48
CA ILE A 544 -15.84 -2.68 -14.49
C ILE A 544 -17.34 -2.95 -14.64
N SER A 545 -17.68 -4.09 -15.24
CA SER A 545 -19.07 -4.41 -15.60
C SER A 545 -20.00 -4.54 -14.38
N GLY A 546 -19.51 -5.05 -13.25
CA GLY A 546 -20.27 -5.18 -12.00
C GLY A 546 -20.75 -3.83 -11.49
N VAL A 547 -19.88 -2.82 -11.50
CA VAL A 547 -20.22 -1.42 -11.12
C VAL A 547 -21.20 -0.82 -12.14
N ALA A 548 -20.98 -1.07 -13.43
CA ALA A 548 -21.84 -0.58 -14.49
C ALA A 548 -23.24 -1.20 -14.45
N ARG A 549 -23.38 -2.47 -14.09
CA ARG A 549 -24.66 -3.20 -14.05
C ARG A 549 -25.52 -2.86 -12.84
N ASP A 550 -24.94 -2.36 -11.75
CA ASP A 550 -25.71 -2.09 -10.54
C ASP A 550 -26.44 -0.73 -10.59
N LYS A 551 -27.13 -0.49 -11.71
CA LYS A 551 -28.10 0.61 -11.83
C LYS A 551 -29.25 0.53 -10.80
N ARG A 552 -29.36 -0.61 -10.05
CA ARG A 552 -30.47 -0.91 -9.14
C ARG A 552 -30.27 -0.41 -7.72
N SER A 553 -29.04 -0.16 -7.30
CA SER A 553 -28.79 0.22 -5.90
C SER A 553 -29.17 1.66 -5.57
N GLY A 554 -29.39 2.52 -6.57
CA GLY A 554 -29.83 3.92 -6.37
C GLY A 554 -28.84 4.81 -5.59
N THR A 555 -27.78 4.21 -5.04
CA THR A 555 -26.82 4.90 -4.17
C THR A 555 -25.64 5.48 -4.91
N VAL A 556 -25.26 4.92 -6.05
CA VAL A 556 -24.08 5.34 -6.84
C VAL A 556 -24.46 6.27 -7.99
N ARG A 557 -25.72 6.29 -8.43
CA ARG A 557 -26.16 7.07 -9.60
C ARG A 557 -27.40 7.87 -9.32
N GLY A 558 -27.21 9.18 -9.15
CA GLY A 558 -28.31 10.14 -9.31
C GLY A 558 -28.65 10.35 -10.79
N PRO A 559 -29.80 10.97 -11.12
CA PRO A 559 -30.28 11.15 -12.49
C PRO A 559 -29.40 12.03 -13.40
N ASN A 560 -28.26 12.53 -12.90
CA ASN A 560 -27.32 13.40 -13.61
C ASN A 560 -25.89 12.88 -13.61
N VAL A 561 -25.66 11.59 -13.49
CA VAL A 561 -24.32 11.02 -13.42
C VAL A 561 -23.73 10.85 -14.80
N VAL A 562 -22.62 11.53 -15.05
CA VAL A 562 -21.81 11.38 -16.26
C VAL A 562 -21.23 9.96 -16.27
N PRO A 563 -21.27 9.23 -17.39
CA PRO A 563 -20.60 7.93 -17.50
C PRO A 563 -19.15 8.00 -17.06
N TYR A 564 -18.67 6.90 -16.46
CA TYR A 564 -17.30 6.81 -15.97
C TYR A 564 -16.29 7.19 -17.07
N HIS A 565 -15.52 8.26 -16.87
CA HIS A 565 -14.63 8.82 -17.88
C HIS A 565 -13.64 7.81 -18.47
N SER A 566 -13.21 6.85 -17.67
CA SER A 566 -12.31 5.78 -18.12
C SER A 566 -12.99 4.88 -19.15
N ALA A 567 -14.29 4.60 -19.00
CA ALA A 567 -15.06 3.83 -19.98
C ALA A 567 -15.19 4.58 -21.32
N ILE A 568 -15.35 5.89 -21.27
CA ILE A 568 -15.34 6.75 -22.46
C ILE A 568 -13.97 6.71 -23.13
N SER A 569 -12.90 6.88 -22.36
CA SER A 569 -11.52 6.82 -22.86
C SER A 569 -11.20 5.47 -23.49
N LEU A 570 -11.68 4.37 -22.91
CA LEU A 570 -11.57 3.03 -23.47
C LEU A 570 -12.24 2.94 -24.84
N ASN A 571 -13.49 3.38 -24.95
CA ASN A 571 -14.23 3.38 -26.21
C ASN A 571 -13.55 4.23 -27.29
N ASP A 572 -13.02 5.40 -26.92
CA ASP A 572 -12.33 6.27 -27.85
C ASP A 572 -11.00 5.65 -28.34
N THR A 573 -10.28 4.95 -27.45
CA THR A 573 -9.07 4.19 -27.80
C THR A 573 -9.41 3.05 -28.77
N ILE A 574 -10.48 2.28 -28.50
CA ILE A 574 -10.95 1.22 -29.38
C ILE A 574 -11.22 1.78 -30.80
N LYS A 575 -11.84 2.93 -30.90
CA LYS A 575 -12.11 3.60 -32.18
C LYS A 575 -10.85 4.16 -32.84
N GLN A 576 -9.96 4.78 -32.05
CA GLN A 576 -8.71 5.39 -32.54
C GLN A 576 -7.81 4.36 -33.22
N PHE A 577 -7.65 3.20 -32.61
CA PHE A 577 -6.78 2.15 -33.12
C PHE A 577 -7.53 1.10 -33.98
N ASN A 578 -8.83 1.32 -34.26
CA ASN A 578 -9.69 0.38 -34.99
C ASN A 578 -9.66 -1.04 -34.41
N ILE A 579 -9.73 -1.15 -33.09
CA ILE A 579 -9.70 -2.44 -32.38
C ILE A 579 -11.03 -3.18 -32.59
N SER A 580 -10.99 -4.39 -33.14
CA SER A 580 -12.17 -5.21 -33.40
C SER A 580 -12.59 -6.06 -32.18
N ALA A 581 -12.72 -5.45 -31.02
CA ALA A 581 -13.09 -6.17 -29.80
C ALA A 581 -14.58 -6.54 -29.80
N ASP A 582 -14.87 -7.83 -29.66
CA ASP A 582 -16.23 -8.34 -29.41
C ASP A 582 -16.52 -8.40 -27.91
N ASN A 583 -15.49 -8.78 -27.13
CA ASN A 583 -15.59 -9.02 -25.70
C ASN A 583 -14.50 -8.26 -24.91
N LEU A 584 -14.85 -7.93 -23.67
CA LEU A 584 -14.03 -7.16 -22.72
C LEU A 584 -13.89 -7.92 -21.41
N LEU A 585 -12.72 -7.83 -20.80
CA LEU A 585 -12.42 -8.24 -19.43
C LEU A 585 -11.79 -7.08 -18.69
N GLY A 586 -12.31 -6.74 -17.52
CA GLY A 586 -11.71 -5.73 -16.64
C GLY A 586 -10.84 -6.39 -15.57
N SER A 587 -9.82 -5.69 -15.08
CA SER A 587 -8.94 -6.20 -14.02
C SER A 587 -9.66 -6.49 -12.70
N HIS A 588 -10.75 -5.78 -12.41
CA HIS A 588 -11.55 -5.92 -11.18
C HIS A 588 -12.87 -6.68 -11.39
N ASP A 589 -13.04 -7.35 -12.50
CA ASP A 589 -14.26 -8.07 -12.84
C ASP A 589 -13.97 -9.51 -13.25
N LYS A 590 -14.86 -10.43 -12.87
CA LYS A 590 -14.77 -11.83 -13.25
C LYS A 590 -15.55 -12.17 -14.52
N ASP A 591 -16.42 -11.26 -14.97
CA ASP A 591 -17.35 -11.51 -16.05
C ASP A 591 -16.81 -10.96 -17.38
N ILE A 592 -16.88 -11.78 -18.41
CA ILE A 592 -16.70 -11.34 -19.78
C ILE A 592 -17.95 -10.57 -20.20
N VAL A 593 -17.77 -9.40 -20.75
CA VAL A 593 -18.87 -8.55 -21.22
C VAL A 593 -18.69 -8.22 -22.71
N SER A 594 -19.78 -7.95 -23.41
CA SER A 594 -19.68 -7.54 -24.81
C SER A 594 -19.24 -6.07 -24.95
N TYR A 595 -18.63 -5.75 -26.07
CA TYR A 595 -18.36 -4.33 -26.41
C TYR A 595 -19.67 -3.51 -26.45
N GLN A 596 -20.80 -4.15 -26.83
CA GLN A 596 -22.10 -3.49 -26.80
C GLN A 596 -22.55 -3.08 -25.38
N ASP A 597 -22.15 -3.86 -24.33
CA ASP A 597 -22.43 -3.49 -22.94
C ASP A 597 -21.68 -2.21 -22.53
N LEU A 598 -20.43 -2.04 -23.01
CA LEU A 598 -19.68 -0.77 -22.83
C LEU A 598 -20.40 0.38 -23.54
N ILE A 599 -20.82 0.18 -24.80
CA ILE A 599 -21.55 1.21 -25.56
C ILE A 599 -22.84 1.61 -24.86
N ASN A 600 -23.63 0.63 -24.42
CA ASN A 600 -24.87 0.89 -23.67
C ASN A 600 -24.60 1.67 -22.37
N TYR A 601 -23.50 1.33 -21.71
CA TYR A 601 -23.12 2.02 -20.46
C TYR A 601 -22.76 3.50 -20.64
N ILE A 602 -22.06 3.83 -21.73
CA ILE A 602 -21.62 5.22 -21.98
C ILE A 602 -22.68 6.07 -22.70
N THR A 603 -23.72 5.46 -23.25
CA THR A 603 -24.79 6.16 -24.00
C THR A 603 -26.08 6.33 -23.19
N ASP A 604 -26.35 5.47 -22.21
CA ASP A 604 -27.50 5.56 -21.27
C ASP A 604 -27.26 6.58 -20.14
#